data_be53c142e3e773b78da2a7f5bfc4f81f
#
_entry.id   be53c142e3e773b78da2a7f5bfc4f81f
#
_cell.length_a   1.000
_cell.length_b   1.000
_cell.length_c   1.000
_cell.angle_alpha   90.00
_cell.angle_beta   90.00
_cell.angle_gamma   90.00
#
_symmetry.space_group_name_H-M   'P 1'
#
loop_
_entity.id
_entity.type
_entity.pdbx_description
1 polymer ?
#
loop_
_entity_poly.entity_id
_entity_poly.type
_entity_poly.pdbx_seq_one_letter_code
_entity_poly.pdbx_strand_id
1 'polypeptide(L)'
;MLTPRENLQEVMKGGKPERFVKQYEAFNIVMTATHRARHNPKPGELNVVNNWGVTVSWADGQPGAFPVHTPELIVCTDIEDWKESVKKPSLKLPESEWEKDIEAFEKIDRKSQYAMPFVAPGIFEMCHYLGEISNVCAAFYECPDELKELIKYITEFELELAEVTCDHLNPDGLFHHDDWGTQISTFMS
;
A
#
# COMPACT_ATOMS: atom_id res chain seq x y z
N MET A 1 15.54 -29.67 -9.76
CA MET A 1 15.56 -28.74 -8.61
C MET A 1 14.37 -27.81 -8.78
N LEU A 2 13.52 -27.74 -7.75
CA LEU A 2 12.33 -26.86 -7.78
C LEU A 2 12.74 -25.38 -7.76
N THR A 3 12.05 -24.57 -8.53
CA THR A 3 12.21 -23.10 -8.51
C THR A 3 11.74 -22.53 -7.17
N PRO A 4 12.06 -21.25 -6.84
CA PRO A 4 11.53 -20.61 -5.64
C PRO A 4 9.99 -20.66 -5.58
N ARG A 5 9.31 -20.41 -6.71
CA ARG A 5 7.85 -20.48 -6.82
C ARG A 5 7.32 -21.88 -6.54
N GLU A 6 7.91 -22.91 -7.13
CA GLU A 6 7.50 -24.30 -6.92
C GLU A 6 7.73 -24.74 -5.48
N ASN A 7 8.87 -24.39 -4.86
CA ASN A 7 9.11 -24.65 -3.43
C ASN A 7 8.08 -24.00 -2.53
N LEU A 8 7.72 -22.73 -2.81
CA LEU A 8 6.67 -22.04 -2.06
C LEU A 8 5.30 -22.72 -2.25
N GLN A 9 4.97 -23.13 -3.47
CA GLN A 9 3.73 -23.87 -3.74
C GLN A 9 3.66 -25.18 -2.97
N GLU A 10 4.76 -25.92 -2.87
CA GLU A 10 4.81 -27.14 -2.09
C GLU A 10 4.59 -26.87 -0.59
N VAL A 11 5.21 -25.81 -0.05
CA VAL A 11 4.97 -25.39 1.36
C VAL A 11 3.48 -25.07 1.59
N MET A 12 2.87 -24.27 0.70
CA MET A 12 1.48 -23.85 0.82
C MET A 12 0.48 -25.00 0.74
N LYS A 13 0.80 -26.05 -0.01
CA LYS A 13 -0.03 -27.25 -0.15
C LYS A 13 0.20 -28.29 0.96
N GLY A 14 1.17 -28.07 1.87
CA GLY A 14 1.62 -29.09 2.80
C GLY A 14 2.32 -30.27 2.12
N GLY A 15 2.93 -30.02 0.95
CA GLY A 15 3.64 -31.00 0.14
C GLY A 15 5.09 -31.22 0.57
N LYS A 16 5.98 -31.49 -0.40
CA LYS A 16 7.38 -31.82 -0.14
C LYS A 16 8.31 -30.81 -0.84
N PRO A 17 8.53 -29.61 -0.28
CA PRO A 17 9.49 -28.69 -0.82
C PRO A 17 10.91 -29.26 -0.72
N GLU A 18 11.79 -28.95 -1.67
CA GLU A 18 13.21 -29.29 -1.55
C GLU A 18 13.92 -28.45 -0.48
N ARG A 19 13.40 -27.22 -0.26
CA ARG A 19 13.85 -26.27 0.76
C ARG A 19 12.78 -25.21 1.05
N PHE A 20 12.90 -24.53 2.17
CA PHE A 20 12.14 -23.30 2.39
C PHE A 20 12.70 -22.15 1.52
N VAL A 21 11.82 -21.31 0.99
CA VAL A 21 12.20 -20.10 0.28
C VAL A 21 12.49 -18.97 1.29
N LYS A 22 13.37 -18.06 0.92
CA LYS A 22 13.60 -16.82 1.68
C LYS A 22 12.40 -15.88 1.53
N GLN A 23 12.31 -14.86 2.39
CA GLN A 23 11.15 -13.99 2.58
C GLN A 23 10.46 -13.56 1.26
N TYR A 24 11.19 -12.96 0.33
CA TYR A 24 10.60 -12.47 -0.95
C TYR A 24 11.16 -13.20 -2.18
N GLU A 25 11.88 -14.30 -2.00
CA GLU A 25 12.58 -14.99 -3.09
C GLU A 25 11.63 -15.46 -4.20
N ALA A 26 10.43 -15.89 -3.84
CA ALA A 26 9.41 -16.36 -4.79
C ALA A 26 8.55 -15.22 -5.38
N PHE A 27 8.79 -13.97 -5.01
CA PHE A 27 7.99 -12.83 -5.46
C PHE A 27 8.85 -11.81 -6.21
N ASN A 28 8.35 -11.33 -7.34
CA ASN A 28 8.87 -10.16 -8.02
C ASN A 28 7.91 -9.00 -7.74
N ILE A 29 8.27 -8.16 -6.76
CA ILE A 29 7.42 -7.06 -6.28
C ILE A 29 7.76 -5.81 -7.10
N VAL A 30 6.76 -5.24 -7.79
CA VAL A 30 6.93 -4.11 -8.71
C VAL A 30 6.14 -2.89 -8.24
N MET A 31 6.81 -1.74 -8.17
CA MET A 31 6.18 -0.43 -7.96
C MET A 31 5.57 0.06 -9.28
N THR A 32 4.26 -0.01 -9.40
CA THR A 32 3.51 0.25 -10.63
C THR A 32 3.16 1.74 -10.83
N ALA A 33 2.50 2.06 -11.95
CA ALA A 33 2.02 3.40 -12.28
C ALA A 33 1.16 4.00 -11.16
N THR A 34 0.26 3.21 -10.57
CA THR A 34 -0.58 3.65 -9.45
C THR A 34 0.21 4.03 -8.22
N HIS A 35 1.31 3.33 -7.93
CA HIS A 35 2.21 3.67 -6.83
C HIS A 35 2.98 4.95 -7.13
N ARG A 36 3.50 5.12 -8.35
CA ARG A 36 4.22 6.35 -8.76
C ARG A 36 3.31 7.57 -8.78
N ALA A 37 2.04 7.41 -9.18
CA ALA A 37 1.05 8.50 -9.21
C ALA A 37 0.68 9.05 -7.82
N ARG A 38 1.14 8.44 -6.75
CA ARG A 38 0.95 8.97 -5.38
C ARG A 38 1.76 10.23 -5.10
N HIS A 39 2.82 10.50 -5.86
CA HIS A 39 3.70 11.64 -5.65
C HIS A 39 4.37 11.67 -4.27
N ASN A 40 4.74 10.49 -3.75
CA ASN A 40 5.48 10.42 -2.51
C ASN A 40 6.89 11.00 -2.67
N PRO A 41 7.49 11.58 -1.58
CA PRO A 41 8.84 12.13 -1.62
C PRO A 41 9.88 11.06 -1.92
N LYS A 42 11.00 11.48 -2.51
CA LYS A 42 12.24 10.71 -2.62
C LYS A 42 13.09 10.88 -1.37
N PRO A 43 14.12 10.03 -1.14
CA PRO A 43 15.07 10.23 -0.04
C PRO A 43 15.63 11.64 -0.01
N GLY A 44 15.55 12.30 1.14
CA GLY A 44 15.98 13.69 1.36
C GLY A 44 14.92 14.75 1.06
N GLU A 45 13.80 14.43 0.43
CA GLU A 45 12.72 15.38 0.20
C GLU A 45 11.78 15.47 1.41
N LEU A 46 11.45 16.70 1.81
CA LEU A 46 10.64 16.99 2.99
C LEU A 46 9.35 17.73 2.59
N ASN A 47 8.27 17.49 3.34
CA ASN A 47 6.99 18.20 3.23
C ASN A 47 6.40 18.18 1.81
N VAL A 48 6.48 17.05 1.15
CA VAL A 48 5.83 16.84 -0.15
C VAL A 48 4.38 16.45 0.09
N VAL A 49 3.46 17.14 -0.56
CA VAL A 49 2.02 16.81 -0.50
C VAL A 49 1.71 15.76 -1.55
N ASN A 50 1.24 14.60 -1.13
CA ASN A 50 0.89 13.51 -2.03
C ASN A 50 -0.52 13.69 -2.65
N ASN A 51 -0.95 12.76 -3.49
CA ASN A 51 -2.23 12.84 -4.19
C ASN A 51 -3.49 12.66 -3.30
N TRP A 52 -3.33 12.24 -2.04
CA TRP A 52 -4.38 12.24 -1.03
C TRP A 52 -4.41 13.52 -0.19
N GLY A 53 -3.53 14.48 -0.47
CA GLY A 53 -3.38 15.72 0.30
C GLY A 53 -2.52 15.54 1.56
N VAL A 54 -1.98 14.36 1.82
CA VAL A 54 -1.14 14.09 2.99
C VAL A 54 0.25 14.68 2.76
N THR A 55 0.72 15.47 3.72
CA THR A 55 2.12 15.93 3.75
C THR A 55 3.01 14.80 4.23
N VAL A 56 4.01 14.45 3.41
CA VAL A 56 4.92 13.33 3.65
C VAL A 56 6.36 13.81 3.56
N SER A 57 7.23 13.27 4.40
CA SER A 57 8.68 13.56 4.38
C SER A 57 9.48 12.27 4.38
N TRP A 58 10.60 12.28 3.63
CA TRP A 58 11.61 11.22 3.69
C TRP A 58 12.93 11.83 4.12
N ALA A 59 13.11 12.00 5.44
CA ALA A 59 14.35 12.56 5.98
C ALA A 59 15.53 11.61 5.81
N ASP A 60 16.75 12.19 5.74
CA ASP A 60 17.97 11.41 5.64
C ASP A 60 18.11 10.42 6.82
N GLY A 61 18.47 9.18 6.48
CA GLY A 61 18.64 8.11 7.46
C GLY A 61 17.34 7.39 7.86
N GLN A 62 16.18 7.82 7.39
CA GLN A 62 14.94 7.09 7.58
C GLN A 62 14.78 5.96 6.53
N PRO A 63 14.15 4.83 6.91
CA PRO A 63 13.96 3.69 6.02
C PRO A 63 12.90 3.92 4.93
N GLY A 64 12.09 4.98 5.04
CA GLY A 64 10.99 5.30 4.13
C GLY A 64 10.42 6.69 4.35
N ALA A 65 9.41 7.00 3.56
CA ALA A 65 8.65 8.22 3.68
C ALA A 65 7.53 8.07 4.72
N PHE A 66 7.37 9.08 5.59
CA PHE A 66 6.37 9.08 6.66
C PHE A 66 5.51 10.34 6.61
N PRO A 67 4.23 10.26 7.01
CA PRO A 67 3.37 11.43 7.10
C PRO A 67 3.88 12.40 8.19
N VAL A 68 3.65 13.69 7.94
CA VAL A 68 3.97 14.77 8.89
C VAL A 68 2.67 15.19 9.58
N HIS A 69 2.52 14.81 10.83
CA HIS A 69 1.31 15.07 11.61
C HIS A 69 1.51 16.22 12.59
N THR A 70 1.72 17.44 12.07
CA THR A 70 1.50 18.64 12.89
C THR A 70 0.04 19.08 12.75
N PRO A 71 -0.55 19.77 13.72
CA PRO A 71 -1.99 20.09 13.71
C PRO A 71 -2.48 20.74 12.41
N GLU A 72 -1.65 21.56 11.79
CA GLU A 72 -1.95 22.27 10.53
C GLU A 72 -1.77 21.43 9.28
N LEU A 73 -1.15 20.25 9.36
CA LEU A 73 -0.85 19.36 8.21
C LEU A 73 -1.67 18.07 8.21
N ILE A 74 -2.42 17.81 9.27
CA ILE A 74 -3.35 16.67 9.32
C ILE A 74 -4.52 16.94 8.39
N VAL A 75 -4.79 16.03 7.45
CA VAL A 75 -5.87 16.17 6.45
C VAL A 75 -7.24 16.09 7.11
N CYS A 76 -7.41 15.15 8.03
CA CYS A 76 -8.66 14.88 8.73
C CYS A 76 -8.42 14.98 10.24
N THR A 77 -8.64 16.16 10.81
CA THR A 77 -8.44 16.42 12.24
C THR A 77 -9.58 15.87 13.08
N ASP A 78 -10.75 15.68 12.50
CA ASP A 78 -11.94 15.12 13.13
C ASP A 78 -12.52 14.01 12.25
N ILE A 79 -12.53 12.79 12.76
CA ILE A 79 -13.04 11.62 12.02
C ILE A 79 -14.57 11.67 11.85
N GLU A 80 -15.29 12.35 12.73
CA GLU A 80 -16.75 12.52 12.58
C GLU A 80 -17.10 13.29 11.29
N ASP A 81 -16.24 14.25 10.92
CA ASP A 81 -16.42 15.13 9.75
C ASP A 81 -15.50 14.77 8.56
N TRP A 82 -14.97 13.54 8.50
CA TRP A 82 -14.00 13.13 7.48
C TRP A 82 -14.40 13.45 6.04
N LYS A 83 -15.70 13.45 5.73
CA LYS A 83 -16.25 13.69 4.38
C LYS A 83 -15.95 15.10 3.86
N GLU A 84 -15.72 16.05 4.76
CA GLU A 84 -15.41 17.43 4.39
C GLU A 84 -13.99 17.56 3.83
N SER A 85 -13.04 16.80 4.39
CA SER A 85 -11.60 16.95 4.12
C SER A 85 -11.03 15.85 3.22
N VAL A 86 -11.47 14.59 3.36
CA VAL A 86 -10.90 13.45 2.65
C VAL A 86 -11.49 13.30 1.24
N LYS A 87 -10.61 13.29 0.24
CA LYS A 87 -10.97 13.06 -1.18
C LYS A 87 -10.03 12.05 -1.81
N LYS A 88 -10.59 10.98 -2.38
CA LYS A 88 -9.80 9.97 -3.10
C LYS A 88 -9.25 10.56 -4.41
N PRO A 89 -7.99 10.25 -4.75
CA PRO A 89 -7.40 10.68 -6.02
C PRO A 89 -8.00 9.94 -7.21
N SER A 90 -7.78 10.46 -8.41
CA SER A 90 -8.17 9.77 -9.65
C SER A 90 -7.17 8.65 -9.99
N LEU A 91 -7.69 7.50 -10.39
CA LEU A 91 -6.92 6.38 -10.93
C LEU A 91 -6.85 6.39 -12.47
N LYS A 92 -7.39 7.44 -13.12
CA LYS A 92 -7.30 7.60 -14.58
C LYS A 92 -5.89 8.08 -14.95
N LEU A 93 -5.00 7.14 -15.19
CA LEU A 93 -3.64 7.38 -15.64
C LEU A 93 -3.54 7.26 -17.16
N PRO A 94 -2.66 8.04 -17.83
CA PRO A 94 -2.37 7.86 -19.24
C PRO A 94 -1.82 6.45 -19.53
N GLU A 95 -2.14 5.88 -20.69
CA GLU A 95 -1.62 4.56 -21.11
C GLU A 95 -0.08 4.51 -21.09
N SER A 96 0.59 5.62 -21.43
CA SER A 96 2.05 5.72 -21.38
C SER A 96 2.68 5.50 -19.99
N GLU A 97 1.91 5.69 -18.92
CA GLU A 97 2.40 5.38 -17.56
C GLU A 97 2.46 3.89 -17.29
N TRP A 98 1.63 3.10 -17.99
CA TRP A 98 1.59 1.65 -17.86
C TRP A 98 2.60 0.92 -18.76
N GLU A 99 3.05 1.53 -19.86
CA GLU A 99 3.97 0.88 -20.83
C GLU A 99 5.22 0.30 -20.16
N LYS A 100 5.85 1.06 -19.25
CA LYS A 100 7.03 0.61 -18.50
C LYS A 100 6.74 -0.59 -17.60
N ASP A 101 5.55 -0.62 -17.01
CA ASP A 101 5.15 -1.69 -16.11
C ASP A 101 4.82 -2.95 -16.90
N ILE A 102 4.13 -2.81 -18.03
CA ILE A 102 3.86 -3.92 -18.97
C ILE A 102 5.19 -4.55 -19.42
N GLU A 103 6.14 -3.74 -19.88
CA GLU A 103 7.46 -4.23 -20.27
C GLU A 103 8.22 -4.91 -19.11
N ALA A 104 8.10 -4.39 -17.89
CA ALA A 104 8.72 -4.98 -16.71
C ALA A 104 8.09 -6.33 -16.37
N PHE A 105 6.74 -6.41 -16.43
CA PHE A 105 5.99 -7.64 -16.17
C PHE A 105 6.26 -8.74 -17.20
N GLU A 106 6.41 -8.38 -18.47
CA GLU A 106 6.77 -9.33 -19.56
C GLU A 106 8.14 -9.98 -19.35
N LYS A 107 9.08 -9.28 -18.68
CA LYS A 107 10.44 -9.78 -18.40
C LYS A 107 10.50 -10.69 -17.17
N ILE A 108 9.44 -10.77 -16.34
CA ILE A 108 9.43 -11.61 -15.14
C ILE A 108 9.38 -13.09 -15.53
N ASP A 109 10.33 -13.87 -15.04
CA ASP A 109 10.28 -15.33 -15.14
C ASP A 109 9.22 -15.91 -14.21
N ARG A 110 7.98 -15.97 -14.70
CA ARG A 110 6.83 -16.48 -13.95
C ARG A 110 6.91 -17.99 -13.65
N LYS A 111 7.89 -18.71 -14.17
CA LYS A 111 8.16 -20.09 -13.73
C LYS A 111 8.90 -20.10 -12.39
N SER A 112 9.70 -19.07 -12.13
CA SER A 112 10.52 -18.94 -10.94
C SER A 112 9.90 -18.05 -9.86
N GLN A 113 9.17 -17.02 -10.24
CA GLN A 113 8.60 -16.01 -9.32
C GLN A 113 7.15 -15.67 -9.67
N TYR A 114 6.41 -15.16 -8.67
CA TYR A 114 5.12 -14.53 -8.85
C TYR A 114 5.32 -13.05 -9.19
N ALA A 115 4.62 -12.56 -10.20
CA ALA A 115 4.60 -11.13 -10.55
C ALA A 115 3.57 -10.42 -9.67
N MET A 116 4.05 -9.53 -8.78
CA MET A 116 3.26 -8.92 -7.71
C MET A 116 3.35 -7.40 -7.75
N PRO A 117 2.31 -6.66 -8.18
CA PRO A 117 2.22 -5.23 -7.92
C PRO A 117 2.23 -4.92 -6.43
N PHE A 118 2.96 -3.87 -6.05
CA PHE A 118 2.99 -3.38 -4.67
C PHE A 118 1.85 -2.38 -4.45
N VAL A 119 1.01 -2.65 -3.45
CA VAL A 119 -0.08 -1.79 -2.99
C VAL A 119 0.20 -1.36 -1.55
N ALA A 120 0.45 -0.10 -1.34
CA ALA A 120 0.68 0.53 -0.04
C ALA A 120 0.40 2.05 -0.12
N PRO A 121 0.03 2.71 1.01
CA PRO A 121 -0.33 2.09 2.27
C PRO A 121 -1.61 1.29 2.15
N GLY A 122 -1.80 0.33 3.05
CA GLY A 122 -3.04 -0.39 3.17
C GLY A 122 -4.14 0.44 3.83
N ILE A 123 -5.28 -0.20 4.10
CA ILE A 123 -6.50 0.50 4.53
C ILE A 123 -6.32 1.19 5.87
N PHE A 124 -5.78 0.50 6.87
CA PHE A 124 -5.57 1.08 8.20
C PHE A 124 -4.46 2.13 8.16
N GLU A 125 -3.36 1.82 7.48
CA GLU A 125 -2.25 2.76 7.30
C GLU A 125 -2.71 4.05 6.60
N MET A 126 -3.60 3.97 5.62
CA MET A 126 -4.19 5.14 4.97
C MET A 126 -5.09 5.94 5.93
N CYS A 127 -5.87 5.29 6.79
CA CYS A 127 -6.67 6.00 7.78
C CYS A 127 -5.79 6.88 8.67
N HIS A 128 -4.70 6.34 9.22
CA HIS A 128 -3.83 7.12 10.09
C HIS A 128 -2.89 8.08 9.34
N TYR A 129 -2.64 7.88 8.04
CA TYR A 129 -1.98 8.90 7.21
C TYR A 129 -2.86 10.15 7.08
N LEU A 130 -4.16 9.96 6.96
CA LEU A 130 -5.14 11.05 6.84
C LEU A 130 -5.44 11.71 8.18
N GLY A 131 -5.67 10.91 9.25
CA GLY A 131 -6.23 11.37 10.51
C GLY A 131 -5.27 11.39 11.71
N GLU A 132 -4.00 11.01 11.54
CA GLU A 132 -3.04 10.75 12.62
C GLU A 132 -3.42 9.49 13.44
N ILE A 133 -2.41 8.76 13.90
CA ILE A 133 -2.62 7.41 14.46
C ILE A 133 -3.38 7.41 15.77
N SER A 134 -3.13 8.39 16.65
CA SER A 134 -3.81 8.46 17.97
C SER A 134 -5.30 8.77 17.79
N ASN A 135 -5.62 9.70 16.89
CA ASN A 135 -6.99 10.07 16.58
C ASN A 135 -7.75 8.89 15.96
N VAL A 136 -7.13 8.18 15.01
CA VAL A 136 -7.76 7.01 14.39
C VAL A 136 -7.96 5.87 15.38
N CYS A 137 -6.99 5.60 16.27
CA CYS A 137 -7.16 4.61 17.32
C CYS A 137 -8.26 4.98 18.31
N ALA A 138 -8.40 6.26 18.69
CA ALA A 138 -9.48 6.75 19.53
C ALA A 138 -10.85 6.60 18.84
N ALA A 139 -10.93 6.91 17.53
CA ALA A 139 -12.16 6.84 16.74
C ALA A 139 -12.81 5.45 16.69
N PHE A 140 -12.05 4.35 16.88
CA PHE A 140 -12.64 3.02 17.03
C PHE A 140 -13.61 2.90 18.20
N TYR A 141 -13.48 3.77 19.20
CA TYR A 141 -14.31 3.80 20.40
C TYR A 141 -15.24 5.01 20.45
N GLU A 142 -14.81 6.15 19.97
CA GLU A 142 -15.50 7.43 20.07
C GLU A 142 -16.52 7.64 18.95
N CYS A 143 -16.15 7.31 17.69
CA CYS A 143 -17.01 7.45 16.50
C CYS A 143 -16.84 6.26 15.54
N PRO A 144 -17.18 5.02 15.98
CA PRO A 144 -16.93 3.81 15.22
C PRO A 144 -17.70 3.73 13.89
N ASP A 145 -18.86 4.35 13.79
CA ASP A 145 -19.68 4.32 12.57
C ASP A 145 -19.04 5.22 11.48
N GLU A 146 -18.58 6.40 11.81
CA GLU A 146 -17.91 7.34 10.91
C GLU A 146 -16.55 6.77 10.46
N LEU A 147 -15.79 6.20 11.39
CA LEU A 147 -14.53 5.52 11.04
C LEU A 147 -14.78 4.34 10.10
N LYS A 148 -15.84 3.55 10.31
CA LYS A 148 -16.21 2.46 9.42
C LYS A 148 -16.59 2.93 8.01
N GLU A 149 -17.25 4.09 7.91
CA GLU A 149 -17.53 4.71 6.62
C GLU A 149 -16.25 5.17 5.91
N LEU A 150 -15.29 5.76 6.64
CA LEU A 150 -13.98 6.14 6.10
C LEU A 150 -13.21 4.90 5.61
N ILE A 151 -13.15 3.84 6.43
CA ILE A 151 -12.53 2.55 6.05
C ILE A 151 -13.17 2.02 4.76
N LYS A 152 -14.50 2.04 4.66
CA LYS A 152 -15.22 1.61 3.46
C LYS A 152 -14.85 2.46 2.25
N TYR A 153 -14.77 3.78 2.40
CA TYR A 153 -14.39 4.69 1.32
C TYR A 153 -12.99 4.43 0.80
N ILE A 154 -12.01 4.17 1.69
CA ILE A 154 -10.65 3.78 1.31
C ILE A 154 -10.63 2.41 0.65
N THR A 155 -11.40 1.44 1.19
CA THR A 155 -11.53 0.09 0.62
C THR A 155 -12.06 0.14 -0.82
N GLU A 156 -13.09 0.95 -1.08
CA GLU A 156 -13.62 1.13 -2.44
C GLU A 156 -12.57 1.67 -3.40
N PHE A 157 -11.73 2.62 -2.96
CA PHE A 157 -10.61 3.10 -3.75
C PHE A 157 -9.56 2.01 -4.02
N GLU A 158 -9.21 1.20 -3.03
CA GLU A 158 -8.25 0.11 -3.21
C GLU A 158 -8.76 -1.00 -4.12
N LEU A 159 -10.06 -1.28 -4.09
CA LEU A 159 -10.68 -2.21 -5.05
C LEU A 159 -10.62 -1.67 -6.48
N GLU A 160 -10.92 -0.38 -6.69
CA GLU A 160 -10.77 0.27 -8.00
C GLU A 160 -9.30 0.24 -8.46
N LEU A 161 -8.34 0.46 -7.55
CA LEU A 161 -6.91 0.40 -7.83
C LEU A 161 -6.47 -1.01 -8.21
N ALA A 162 -6.96 -2.02 -7.49
CA ALA A 162 -6.68 -3.42 -7.78
C ALA A 162 -7.23 -3.82 -9.16
N GLU A 163 -8.47 -3.41 -9.50
CA GLU A 163 -9.11 -3.67 -10.80
C GLU A 163 -8.28 -3.07 -11.94
N VAL A 164 -7.99 -1.76 -11.88
CA VAL A 164 -7.19 -1.07 -12.91
C VAL A 164 -5.80 -1.71 -13.07
N THR A 165 -5.16 -2.08 -11.97
CA THR A 165 -3.82 -2.72 -12.00
C THR A 165 -3.88 -4.12 -12.62
N CYS A 166 -4.89 -4.91 -12.26
CA CYS A 166 -5.08 -6.25 -12.82
C CYS A 166 -5.40 -6.22 -14.32
N ASP A 167 -6.22 -5.28 -14.76
CA ASP A 167 -6.59 -5.12 -16.16
C ASP A 167 -5.38 -4.80 -17.05
N HIS A 168 -4.44 -3.95 -16.57
CA HIS A 168 -3.26 -3.59 -17.34
C HIS A 168 -2.15 -4.63 -17.29
N LEU A 169 -1.95 -5.31 -16.15
CA LEU A 169 -0.72 -6.09 -15.90
C LEU A 169 -0.94 -7.59 -15.79
N ASN A 170 -2.18 -8.06 -15.61
CA ASN A 170 -2.49 -9.48 -15.39
C ASN A 170 -1.51 -10.14 -14.39
N PRO A 171 -1.41 -9.67 -13.15
CA PRO A 171 -0.45 -10.16 -12.16
C PRO A 171 -0.84 -11.55 -11.62
N ASP A 172 0.10 -12.23 -10.96
CA ASP A 172 -0.20 -13.48 -10.23
C ASP A 172 -0.94 -13.22 -8.90
N GLY A 173 -0.86 -12.01 -8.36
CA GLY A 173 -1.50 -11.52 -7.15
C GLY A 173 -1.07 -10.10 -6.83
N LEU A 174 -1.58 -9.54 -5.74
CA LEU A 174 -1.19 -8.22 -5.25
C LEU A 174 -0.37 -8.38 -3.97
N PHE A 175 0.73 -7.61 -3.85
CA PHE A 175 1.45 -7.48 -2.58
C PHE A 175 0.87 -6.28 -1.85
N HIS A 176 -0.16 -6.54 -1.03
CA HIS A 176 -0.82 -5.54 -0.21
C HIS A 176 -0.10 -5.39 1.12
N HIS A 177 0.37 -4.18 1.40
CA HIS A 177 1.05 -3.83 2.64
C HIS A 177 0.15 -2.94 3.48
N ASP A 178 -0.06 -3.34 4.73
CA ASP A 178 -0.74 -2.53 5.74
C ASP A 178 0.03 -2.64 7.07
N ASP A 179 0.07 -1.58 7.85
CA ASP A 179 0.86 -1.51 9.08
C ASP A 179 -0.07 -1.50 10.31
N TRP A 180 -0.12 -2.63 11.01
CA TRP A 180 -1.04 -2.87 12.13
C TRP A 180 -0.34 -2.87 13.48
N GLY A 181 0.94 -2.55 13.51
CA GLY A 181 1.72 -2.57 14.74
C GLY A 181 3.16 -2.18 14.58
N THR A 182 3.87 -2.21 15.70
CA THR A 182 5.31 -2.03 15.78
C THR A 182 6.01 -3.37 15.93
N GLN A 183 7.35 -3.37 15.98
CA GLN A 183 8.13 -4.56 16.28
C GLN A 183 7.89 -5.12 17.70
N ILE A 184 7.21 -4.36 18.56
CA ILE A 184 6.99 -4.71 19.98
C ILE A 184 5.54 -5.12 20.23
N SER A 185 4.58 -4.43 19.61
CA SER A 185 3.14 -4.65 19.86
C SER A 185 2.28 -4.21 18.69
N THR A 186 1.06 -4.74 18.61
CA THR A 186 -0.01 -4.19 17.77
C THR A 186 -0.46 -2.83 18.30
N PHE A 187 -1.05 -1.99 17.42
CA PHE A 187 -1.59 -0.68 17.81
C PHE A 187 -2.85 -0.83 18.68
N MET A 188 -3.59 -1.91 18.49
CA MET A 188 -4.79 -2.24 19.24
C MET A 188 -4.77 -3.71 19.65
N SER A 189 -5.52 -4.02 20.72
CA SER A 189 -5.67 -5.37 21.28
C SER A 189 -6.73 -6.18 20.51
#